data_6ea431cf5a0fc2d3af6f7e7a33d9f0d9
#
_entry.id   6ea431cf5a0fc2d3af6f7e7a33d9f0d9
#
_cell.length_a   1.000
_cell.length_b   1.000
_cell.length_c   1.000
_cell.angle_alpha   90.00
_cell.angle_beta   90.00
_cell.angle_gamma   90.00
#
_symmetry.space_group_name_H-M   'P 1'
#
loop_
_entity.id
_entity.type
_entity.pdbx_description
1 polymer ?
#
loop_
_entity_poly.entity_id
_entity_poly.type
_entity_poly.pdbx_seq_one_letter_code
_entity_poly.pdbx_strand_id
1 'polypeptide(L)' 'MNNISNNISTASLVDETNRLLLEISNLKKQLNYERNQHKHWEDLAMIFHDALWSELKSTRDSNR' A
#
# COMPACT_ATOMS: atom_id res chain seq x y z
N MET A 1 -38.27 -8.04 27.39
CA MET A 1 -37.51 -9.12 26.80
C MET A 1 -36.79 -8.73 25.54
N ASN A 2 -37.49 -8.14 24.60
CA ASN A 2 -36.85 -7.67 23.36
C ASN A 2 -35.80 -6.63 23.62
N ASN A 3 -35.96 -5.82 24.68
CA ASN A 3 -35.00 -4.76 24.99
C ASN A 3 -33.64 -5.33 25.41
N ILE A 4 -33.64 -6.44 26.11
CA ILE A 4 -32.39 -7.09 26.55
C ILE A 4 -31.64 -7.62 25.32
N SER A 5 -32.37 -8.31 24.44
CA SER A 5 -31.79 -8.83 23.21
C SER A 5 -31.26 -7.71 22.31
N ASN A 6 -32.02 -6.63 22.21
CA ASN A 6 -31.61 -5.47 21.40
C ASN A 6 -30.38 -4.81 21.99
N ASN A 7 -30.29 -4.73 23.33
CA ASN A 7 -29.12 -4.13 23.97
C ASN A 7 -27.87 -4.97 23.75
N ILE A 8 -28.02 -6.31 23.87
CA ILE A 8 -26.90 -7.21 23.59
C ILE A 8 -26.47 -7.12 22.14
N SER A 9 -27.45 -7.07 21.25
CA SER A 9 -27.19 -6.96 19.83
C SER A 9 -26.49 -5.65 19.50
N THR A 10 -26.93 -4.55 20.12
CA THR A 10 -26.33 -3.23 19.91
C THR A 10 -24.90 -3.21 20.42
N ALA A 11 -24.65 -3.76 21.60
CA ALA A 11 -23.30 -3.82 22.15
C ALA A 11 -22.38 -4.63 21.26
N SER A 12 -22.88 -5.76 20.74
CA SER A 12 -22.12 -6.59 19.81
C SER A 12 -21.80 -5.84 18.52
N LEU A 13 -22.74 -5.06 18.01
CA LEU A 13 -22.53 -4.25 16.80
C LEU A 13 -21.51 -3.15 17.04
N VAL A 14 -21.53 -2.53 18.21
CA VAL A 14 -20.55 -1.50 18.55
C VAL A 14 -19.15 -2.11 18.61
N ASP A 15 -19.00 -3.25 19.25
CA ASP A 15 -17.71 -3.95 19.33
C ASP A 15 -17.21 -4.35 17.95
N GLU A 16 -18.10 -4.86 17.12
CA GLU A 16 -17.78 -5.25 15.75
C GLU A 16 -17.34 -4.03 14.93
N THR A 17 -18.07 -2.93 15.06
CA THR A 17 -17.75 -1.70 14.36
C THR A 17 -16.39 -1.17 14.77
N ASN A 18 -16.10 -1.16 16.06
CA ASN A 18 -14.81 -0.71 16.57
C ASN A 18 -13.67 -1.58 16.06
N ARG A 19 -13.88 -2.88 16.02
CA ARG A 19 -12.90 -3.81 15.49
C ARG A 19 -12.63 -3.55 14.01
N LEU A 20 -13.69 -3.35 13.23
CA LEU A 20 -13.57 -3.07 11.81
C LEU A 20 -12.88 -1.74 11.54
N LEU A 21 -13.18 -0.72 12.34
CA LEU A 21 -12.51 0.57 12.21
C LEU A 21 -11.01 0.45 12.47
N LEU A 22 -10.65 -0.33 13.46
CA LEU A 22 -9.25 -0.57 13.76
C LEU A 22 -8.56 -1.30 12.61
N GLU A 23 -9.24 -2.30 12.06
CA GLU A 23 -8.75 -3.05 10.91
C GLU A 23 -8.55 -2.15 9.70
N ILE A 24 -9.52 -1.28 9.42
CA ILE A 24 -9.42 -0.33 8.32
C ILE A 24 -8.22 0.60 8.52
N SER A 25 -8.03 1.08 9.74
CA SER A 25 -6.89 1.93 10.06
C SER A 25 -5.57 1.21 9.80
N ASN A 26 -5.47 -0.03 10.22
CA ASN A 26 -4.27 -0.84 9.99
C ASN A 26 -4.02 -1.11 8.51
N LEU A 27 -5.09 -1.41 7.77
CA LEU A 27 -5.00 -1.63 6.34
C LEU A 27 -4.57 -0.38 5.59
N LYS A 28 -5.05 0.78 6.02
CA LYS A 28 -4.62 2.05 5.43
C LYS A 28 -3.14 2.31 5.63
N LYS A 29 -2.63 2.01 6.81
CA LYS A 29 -1.20 2.15 7.10
C LYS A 29 -0.38 1.20 6.24
N GLN A 30 -0.83 -0.03 6.11
CA GLN A 30 -0.17 -1.03 5.30
C GLN A 30 -0.16 -0.64 3.83
N LEU A 31 -1.30 -0.16 3.34
CA LEU A 31 -1.42 0.30 1.95
C LEU A 31 -0.48 1.46 1.68
N ASN A 32 -0.40 2.40 2.61
CA ASN A 32 0.49 3.55 2.49
C ASN A 32 1.95 3.11 2.42
N TYR A 33 2.32 2.16 3.26
CA TYR A 33 3.65 1.57 3.27
C TYR A 33 3.96 0.91 1.93
N GLU A 34 3.03 0.12 1.42
CA GLU A 34 3.22 -0.58 0.14
C GLU A 34 3.30 0.38 -1.03
N ARG A 35 2.52 1.46 -1.00
CA ARG A 35 2.61 2.49 -2.03
C ARG A 35 3.97 3.16 -2.04
N ASN A 36 4.51 3.46 -0.86
CA ASN A 36 5.84 4.05 -0.75
C ASN A 36 6.91 3.09 -1.25
N GLN A 37 6.78 1.81 -0.94
CA GLN A 37 7.69 0.78 -1.43
C GLN A 37 7.61 0.67 -2.95
N HIS A 38 6.40 0.68 -3.48
CA HIS A 38 6.17 0.58 -4.91
C HIS A 38 6.79 1.77 -5.65
N LYS A 39 6.60 2.96 -5.12
CA LYS A 39 7.20 4.16 -5.71
C LYS A 39 8.72 4.08 -5.68
N HIS A 40 9.27 3.58 -4.59
CA HIS A 40 10.71 3.40 -4.45
C HIS A 40 11.24 2.46 -5.54
N TRP A 41 10.58 1.34 -5.75
CA TRP A 41 10.96 0.39 -6.79
C TRP A 41 10.81 0.97 -8.19
N GLU A 42 9.76 1.75 -8.42
CA GLU A 42 9.58 2.44 -9.70
C GLU A 42 10.71 3.42 -9.97
N ASP A 43 11.08 4.20 -8.96
CA ASP A 43 12.18 5.15 -9.09
C ASP A 43 13.50 4.44 -9.39
N LEU A 44 13.76 3.34 -8.70
CA LEU A 44 14.95 2.54 -8.98
C LEU A 44 14.94 1.96 -10.39
N ALA A 45 13.77 1.49 -10.83
CA ALA A 45 13.65 0.95 -12.19
C ALA A 45 13.92 2.04 -13.23
N MET A 46 13.46 3.25 -12.99
CA MET A 46 13.72 4.36 -13.90
C MET A 46 15.20 4.74 -13.93
N ILE A 47 15.84 4.76 -12.79
CA ILE A 47 17.27 5.03 -12.70
C ILE A 47 18.05 3.95 -13.47
N PHE A 48 17.70 2.69 -13.29
CA PHE A 48 18.32 1.59 -14.01
C PHE A 48 18.11 1.71 -15.51
N HIS A 49 16.89 2.04 -15.89
CA HIS A 49 16.53 2.19 -17.30
C HIS A 49 17.37 3.31 -17.94
N ASP A 50 17.46 4.45 -17.28
CA ASP A 50 18.23 5.57 -17.78
C ASP A 50 19.71 5.25 -17.87
N ALA A 51 20.24 4.57 -16.86
CA ALA A 51 21.63 4.16 -16.84
C ALA A 51 21.92 3.17 -17.99
N LEU A 52 21.02 2.24 -18.20
CA LEU A 52 21.16 1.25 -19.27
C LEU A 52 21.14 1.91 -20.64
N TRP A 53 20.21 2.85 -20.85
CA TRP A 53 20.15 3.58 -22.11
C TRP A 53 21.40 4.40 -22.34
N SER A 54 21.89 5.04 -21.30
CA SER A 54 23.11 5.83 -21.38
C SER A 54 24.30 4.95 -21.76
N GLU A 55 24.39 3.77 -21.15
CA GLU A 55 25.45 2.82 -21.43
C GLU A 55 25.37 2.30 -22.87
N LEU A 56 24.17 1.97 -23.33
CA LEU A 56 23.97 1.48 -24.69
C LEU A 56 24.33 2.56 -25.71
N LYS A 57 23.94 3.78 -25.45
CA LYS A 57 24.25 4.90 -26.34
C LYS A 57 25.76 5.14 -26.40
N SER A 58 26.41 5.10 -25.26
CA SER A 58 27.86 5.26 -25.18
C SER A 58 28.60 4.18 -25.97
N THR A 59 28.16 2.93 -25.81
CA THR A 59 28.74 1.81 -26.53
C THR A 59 28.53 1.93 -28.04
N ARG A 60 27.33 2.36 -28.44
CA ARG A 60 27.04 2.56 -29.86
C ARG A 60 27.91 3.63 -30.45
N ASP A 61 28.09 4.74 -29.74
CA ASP A 61 28.92 5.85 -30.19
C ASP A 61 30.40 5.46 -30.26
N SER A 62 30.84 4.63 -29.32
CA SER A 62 32.22 4.14 -29.27
C SER A 62 32.55 3.20 -30.41
N ASN A 63 31.57 2.50 -30.93
CA ASN A 63 31.79 1.52 -32.00
C ASN A 63 31.88 2.17 -33.39
N ARG A 64 31.72 3.45 -33.43
CA ARG A 64 31.97 4.19 -34.67
C ARG A 64 33.42 4.59 -34.74
#